data_8ff0d9da6caec31c4173cf2db706b797
#
_entry.id   8ff0d9da6caec31c4173cf2db706b797
#
_cell.length_a   1.000
_cell.length_b   1.000
_cell.length_c   1.000
_cell.angle_alpha   90.00
_cell.angle_beta   90.00
_cell.angle_gamma   90.00
#
_symmetry.space_group_name_H-M   'P 1'
#
loop_
_entity.id
_entity.type
_entity.pdbx_description
1 polymer ?
#
loop_
_entity_poly.entity_id
_entity_poly.type
_entity_poly.pdbx_seq_one_letter_code
_entity_poly.pdbx_strand_id
1 'polypeptide(L)'
;MEINVRRAVREDCPAMMQLIHELALYEKAPNEVTVDFDHFAESGFGPNPVWWAFVAEVNHNVVGFALYYVRYSTWKGQRMYLEDILVNEPWRGKGIGKLLFDRLIEEAKENKFSGMMWQVLNWNEPAINFYKKYNGVHFDNEWINCSLSTS
;
A
#
# COMPACT_ATOMS: atom_id res chain seq x y z
N MET A 1 5.87 -19.48 14.23
CA MET A 1 6.19 -18.49 13.20
C MET A 1 5.74 -17.12 13.69
N GLU A 2 6.67 -16.19 13.76
CA GLU A 2 6.39 -14.85 14.27
C GLU A 2 6.39 -13.85 13.13
N ILE A 3 5.32 -13.07 13.04
CA ILE A 3 5.17 -12.02 12.02
C ILE A 3 5.35 -10.68 12.72
N ASN A 4 6.32 -9.90 12.26
CA ASN A 4 6.60 -8.60 12.82
C ASN A 4 6.24 -7.50 11.82
N VAL A 5 5.31 -6.60 12.20
CA VAL A 5 4.96 -5.43 11.39
C VAL A 5 5.66 -4.23 12.01
N ARG A 6 6.45 -3.54 11.21
CA ARG A 6 7.21 -2.38 11.64
C ARG A 6 7.27 -1.33 10.55
N ARG A 7 7.65 -0.12 10.91
CA ARG A 7 7.84 0.94 9.91
C ARG A 7 9.02 0.58 9.00
N ALA A 8 8.86 0.82 7.71
CA ALA A 8 9.89 0.57 6.72
C ALA A 8 11.10 1.48 6.95
N VAL A 9 12.27 0.97 6.64
CA VAL A 9 13.52 1.75 6.58
C VAL A 9 14.06 1.67 5.16
N ARG A 10 15.05 2.52 4.84
CA ARG A 10 15.59 2.59 3.47
C ARG A 10 16.07 1.22 2.96
N GLU A 11 16.66 0.43 3.85
CA GLU A 11 17.19 -0.89 3.51
C GLU A 11 16.10 -1.88 3.06
N ASP A 12 14.84 -1.57 3.32
CA ASP A 12 13.72 -2.41 2.87
C ASP A 12 13.35 -2.16 1.41
N CYS A 13 13.83 -1.07 0.81
CA CYS A 13 13.41 -0.69 -0.54
C CYS A 13 13.65 -1.76 -1.61
N PRO A 14 14.79 -2.49 -1.62
CA PRO A 14 14.95 -3.57 -2.61
C PRO A 14 13.87 -4.63 -2.52
N ALA A 15 13.55 -5.08 -1.31
CA ALA A 15 12.50 -6.09 -1.11
C ALA A 15 11.12 -5.54 -1.50
N MET A 16 10.86 -4.29 -1.16
CA MET A 16 9.59 -3.64 -1.52
C MET A 16 9.45 -3.55 -3.03
N MET A 17 10.49 -3.16 -3.75
CA MET A 17 10.45 -3.04 -5.21
C MET A 17 10.20 -4.41 -5.87
N GLN A 18 10.81 -5.46 -5.34
CA GLN A 18 10.56 -6.82 -5.83
C GLN A 18 9.09 -7.20 -5.69
N LEU A 19 8.49 -6.87 -4.54
CA LEU A 19 7.06 -7.14 -4.30
C LEU A 19 6.17 -6.30 -5.21
N ILE A 20 6.57 -5.07 -5.52
CA ILE A 20 5.85 -4.20 -6.46
C ILE A 20 5.80 -4.85 -7.85
N HIS A 21 6.93 -5.39 -8.31
CA HIS A 21 6.96 -6.08 -9.60
C HIS A 21 6.09 -7.34 -9.59
N GLU A 22 6.05 -8.08 -8.49
CA GLU A 22 5.16 -9.22 -8.32
C GLU A 22 3.69 -8.80 -8.45
N LEU A 23 3.33 -7.71 -7.79
CA LEU A 23 1.96 -7.19 -7.84
C LEU A 23 1.59 -6.77 -9.27
N ALA A 24 2.48 -6.07 -9.96
CA ALA A 24 2.24 -5.64 -11.34
C ALA A 24 2.00 -6.84 -12.25
N LEU A 25 2.76 -7.91 -12.07
CA LEU A 25 2.57 -9.13 -12.83
C LEU A 25 1.21 -9.76 -12.52
N TYR A 26 0.83 -9.83 -11.26
CA TYR A 26 -0.47 -10.34 -10.83
C TYR A 26 -1.61 -9.52 -11.44
N GLU A 27 -1.45 -8.20 -11.49
CA GLU A 27 -2.45 -7.29 -12.05
C GLU A 27 -2.38 -7.18 -13.57
N LYS A 28 -1.60 -8.05 -14.23
CA LYS A 28 -1.49 -8.14 -15.69
C LYS A 28 -0.92 -6.88 -16.33
N ALA A 29 -0.10 -6.16 -15.58
CA ALA A 29 0.51 -4.90 -16.03
C ALA A 29 2.02 -4.85 -15.74
N PRO A 30 2.80 -5.89 -16.16
CA PRO A 30 4.23 -5.97 -15.78
C PRO A 30 5.08 -4.83 -16.35
N ASN A 31 4.64 -4.18 -17.42
CA ASN A 31 5.40 -3.11 -18.05
C ASN A 31 5.06 -1.71 -17.54
N GLU A 32 4.16 -1.62 -16.57
CA GLU A 32 3.74 -0.32 -16.01
C GLU A 32 4.69 0.20 -14.93
N VAL A 33 5.55 -0.66 -14.37
CA VAL A 33 6.49 -0.24 -13.34
C VAL A 33 7.73 0.31 -14.02
N THR A 34 7.76 1.62 -14.18
CA THR A 34 8.86 2.32 -14.88
C THR A 34 9.65 3.26 -13.96
N VAL A 35 9.28 3.31 -12.67
CA VAL A 35 9.95 4.19 -11.72
C VAL A 35 11.39 3.76 -11.51
N ASP A 36 12.30 4.75 -11.47
CA ASP A 36 13.68 4.51 -11.12
C ASP A 36 13.81 4.14 -9.65
N PHE A 37 14.66 3.14 -9.35
CA PHE A 37 14.82 2.66 -7.97
C PHE A 37 15.28 3.78 -7.03
N ASP A 38 16.27 4.58 -7.46
CA ASP A 38 16.78 5.67 -6.62
C ASP A 38 15.69 6.69 -6.34
N HIS A 39 14.87 7.01 -7.34
CA HIS A 39 13.74 7.91 -7.17
C HIS A 39 12.74 7.33 -6.16
N PHE A 40 12.45 6.04 -6.27
CA PHE A 40 11.54 5.38 -5.32
C PHE A 40 12.07 5.51 -3.88
N ALA A 41 13.33 5.14 -3.65
CA ALA A 41 13.90 5.18 -2.30
C ALA A 41 13.98 6.61 -1.76
N GLU A 42 14.37 7.56 -2.59
CA GLU A 42 14.51 8.96 -2.18
C GLU A 42 13.15 9.58 -1.85
N SER A 43 12.10 9.16 -2.56
CA SER A 43 10.75 9.66 -2.32
C SER A 43 10.19 9.23 -0.96
N GLY A 44 10.72 8.16 -0.39
CA GLY A 44 10.30 7.69 0.94
C GLY A 44 11.26 8.10 2.06
N PHE A 45 12.55 8.13 1.76
CA PHE A 45 13.58 8.26 2.80
C PHE A 45 14.53 9.45 2.60
N GLY A 46 14.28 10.28 1.59
CA GLY A 46 15.03 11.50 1.36
C GLY A 46 14.53 12.63 2.25
N PRO A 47 15.04 13.86 2.02
CA PRO A 47 14.71 15.01 2.87
C PRO A 47 13.25 15.48 2.75
N ASN A 48 12.57 15.13 1.66
CA ASN A 48 11.19 15.55 1.42
C ASN A 48 10.34 14.34 1.06
N PRO A 49 10.03 13.47 2.04
CA PRO A 49 9.31 12.24 1.75
C PRO A 49 7.87 12.53 1.28
N VAL A 50 7.43 11.73 0.32
CA VAL A 50 6.06 11.80 -0.19
C VAL A 50 5.28 10.52 0.06
N TRP A 51 5.94 9.46 0.55
CA TRP A 51 5.24 8.25 0.94
C TRP A 51 5.85 7.67 2.24
N TRP A 52 5.06 6.84 2.90
CA TRP A 52 5.41 6.16 4.15
C TRP A 52 4.92 4.72 4.04
N ALA A 53 5.58 3.81 4.74
CA ALA A 53 5.24 2.39 4.62
C ALA A 53 5.50 1.63 5.90
N PHE A 54 4.77 0.52 6.03
CA PHE A 54 5.02 -0.53 7.01
C PHE A 54 5.38 -1.79 6.25
N VAL A 55 6.30 -2.56 6.80
CA VAL A 55 6.65 -3.86 6.25
C VAL A 55 6.29 -4.95 7.24
N ALA A 56 5.95 -6.11 6.70
CA ALA A 56 5.76 -7.32 7.49
C ALA A 56 6.95 -8.23 7.23
N GLU A 57 7.62 -8.67 8.30
CA GLU A 57 8.76 -9.56 8.16
C GLU A 57 8.56 -10.86 8.92
N VAL A 58 9.12 -11.92 8.37
CA VAL A 58 9.16 -13.24 9.00
C VAL A 58 10.61 -13.72 8.88
N ASN A 59 11.21 -14.08 10.01
CA ASN A 59 12.61 -14.53 10.04
C ASN A 59 13.54 -13.52 9.37
N HIS A 60 13.32 -12.23 9.64
CA HIS A 60 14.10 -11.10 9.11
C HIS A 60 13.97 -10.90 7.61
N ASN A 61 13.00 -11.55 6.96
CA ASN A 61 12.71 -11.35 5.54
C ASN A 61 11.41 -10.57 5.38
N VAL A 62 11.43 -9.55 4.55
CA VAL A 62 10.22 -8.78 4.22
C VAL A 62 9.35 -9.62 3.30
N VAL A 63 8.15 -9.94 3.75
CA VAL A 63 7.20 -10.77 3.01
C VAL A 63 5.94 -10.01 2.58
N GLY A 64 5.83 -8.77 3.00
CA GLY A 64 4.71 -7.92 2.61
C GLY A 64 4.94 -6.48 3.05
N PHE A 65 4.16 -5.57 2.49
CA PHE A 65 4.22 -4.17 2.91
C PHE A 65 2.91 -3.46 2.60
N ALA A 66 2.75 -2.29 3.21
CA ALA A 66 1.68 -1.36 2.91
C ALA A 66 2.29 0.03 2.80
N LEU A 67 2.00 0.72 1.71
CA LEU A 67 2.57 2.03 1.41
C LEU A 67 1.45 3.03 1.20
N TYR A 68 1.55 4.17 1.87
CA TYR A 68 0.53 5.22 1.75
C TYR A 68 1.17 6.59 1.56
N TYR A 69 0.35 7.53 1.13
CA TYR A 69 0.70 8.95 1.13
C TYR A 69 -0.50 9.76 1.62
N VAL A 70 -0.27 11.04 1.89
CA VAL A 70 -1.31 11.92 2.40
C VAL A 70 -2.01 12.58 1.22
N ARG A 71 -3.31 12.34 1.11
CA ARG A 71 -4.15 12.98 0.11
C ARG A 71 -4.94 14.08 0.80
N TYR A 72 -5.04 15.24 0.18
CA TYR A 72 -5.81 16.33 0.75
C TYR A 72 -7.14 16.47 0.03
N SER A 73 -8.22 16.44 0.81
CA SER A 73 -9.57 16.73 0.32
C SER A 73 -9.93 18.13 0.79
N THR A 74 -10.39 18.98 -0.14
CA THR A 74 -10.86 20.32 0.24
C THR A 74 -12.11 20.26 1.12
N TRP A 75 -12.81 19.12 1.10
CA TRP A 75 -14.02 18.92 1.92
C TRP A 75 -13.71 18.26 3.27
N LYS A 76 -12.72 17.35 3.31
CA LYS A 76 -12.47 16.49 4.46
C LYS A 76 -11.12 16.69 5.13
N GLY A 77 -10.21 17.45 4.49
CA GLY A 77 -8.86 17.64 5.01
C GLY A 77 -7.90 16.50 4.62
N GLN A 78 -6.91 16.28 5.47
CA GLN A 78 -5.90 15.25 5.18
C GLN A 78 -6.47 13.85 5.36
N ARG A 79 -6.20 12.99 4.41
CA ARG A 79 -6.66 11.61 4.40
C ARG A 79 -5.49 10.69 4.02
N MET A 80 -5.51 9.48 4.53
CA MET A 80 -4.54 8.47 4.11
C MET A 80 -4.98 7.89 2.77
N TYR A 81 -4.09 7.94 1.78
CA TYR A 81 -4.33 7.22 0.54
C TYR A 81 -3.40 6.01 0.49
N LEU A 82 -4.00 4.83 0.56
CA LEU A 82 -3.26 3.58 0.49
C LEU A 82 -2.99 3.25 -0.97
N GLU A 83 -1.71 3.35 -1.36
CA GLU A 83 -1.30 3.07 -2.73
C GLU A 83 -1.24 1.57 -2.97
N ASP A 84 -0.49 0.86 -2.11
CA ASP A 84 -0.30 -0.59 -2.25
C ASP A 84 -0.36 -1.28 -0.89
N ILE A 85 -1.02 -2.41 -0.85
CA ILE A 85 -0.91 -3.37 0.24
C ILE A 85 -0.79 -4.74 -0.39
N LEU A 86 0.28 -5.45 -0.08
CA LEU A 86 0.53 -6.73 -0.73
C LEU A 86 1.34 -7.67 0.15
N VAL A 87 1.17 -8.95 -0.10
CA VAL A 87 1.86 -10.02 0.59
C VAL A 87 2.41 -10.97 -0.46
N ASN A 88 3.65 -11.38 -0.30
CA ASN A 88 4.31 -12.35 -1.15
C ASN A 88 3.45 -13.62 -1.23
N GLU A 89 3.33 -14.21 -2.43
CA GLU A 89 2.41 -15.31 -2.68
C GLU A 89 2.52 -16.47 -1.68
N PRO A 90 3.74 -17.00 -1.35
CA PRO A 90 3.82 -18.11 -0.40
C PRO A 90 3.30 -17.79 1.00
N TRP A 91 3.17 -16.51 1.32
CA TRP A 91 2.78 -16.06 2.65
C TRP A 91 1.34 -15.57 2.73
N ARG A 92 0.58 -15.66 1.63
CA ARG A 92 -0.83 -15.27 1.62
C ARG A 92 -1.67 -16.27 2.42
N GLY A 93 -2.83 -15.78 2.91
CA GLY A 93 -3.73 -16.62 3.68
C GLY A 93 -3.31 -16.87 5.12
N LYS A 94 -2.32 -16.11 5.63
CA LYS A 94 -1.78 -16.27 6.99
C LYS A 94 -2.06 -15.05 7.89
N GLY A 95 -2.93 -14.15 7.44
CA GLY A 95 -3.31 -12.98 8.24
C GLY A 95 -2.36 -11.80 8.16
N ILE A 96 -1.35 -11.83 7.30
CA ILE A 96 -0.37 -10.75 7.19
C ILE A 96 -1.00 -9.48 6.64
N GLY A 97 -1.85 -9.61 5.60
CA GLY A 97 -2.56 -8.46 5.06
C GLY A 97 -3.41 -7.76 6.10
N LYS A 98 -4.06 -8.54 6.96
CA LYS A 98 -4.86 -7.99 8.05
C LYS A 98 -4.00 -7.20 9.03
N LEU A 99 -2.84 -7.75 9.40
CA LEU A 99 -1.92 -7.06 10.32
C LEU A 99 -1.45 -5.74 9.73
N LEU A 100 -1.11 -5.73 8.46
CA LEU A 100 -0.70 -4.51 7.77
C LEU A 100 -1.84 -3.48 7.72
N PHE A 101 -3.02 -3.92 7.33
CA PHE A 101 -4.16 -3.01 7.20
C PHE A 101 -4.58 -2.45 8.55
N ASP A 102 -4.59 -3.28 9.58
CA ASP A 102 -4.91 -2.84 10.95
C ASP A 102 -3.88 -1.80 11.43
N ARG A 103 -2.61 -1.98 11.07
CA ARG A 103 -1.57 -1.00 11.44
C ARG A 103 -1.78 0.33 10.71
N LEU A 104 -2.25 0.28 9.46
CA LEU A 104 -2.59 1.52 8.72
C LEU A 104 -3.75 2.26 9.38
N ILE A 105 -4.78 1.53 9.81
CA ILE A 105 -5.92 2.15 10.51
C ILE A 105 -5.42 2.87 11.77
N GLU A 106 -4.54 2.24 12.52
CA GLU A 106 -3.94 2.82 13.71
C GLU A 106 -3.16 4.08 13.38
N GLU A 107 -2.34 4.01 12.32
CA GLU A 107 -1.56 5.16 11.84
C GLU A 107 -2.47 6.33 11.44
N ALA A 108 -3.57 6.04 10.75
CA ALA A 108 -4.53 7.06 10.32
C ALA A 108 -5.14 7.76 11.54
N LYS A 109 -5.47 6.99 12.57
CA LYS A 109 -6.01 7.56 13.81
C LYS A 109 -4.98 8.40 14.55
N GLU A 110 -3.75 7.92 14.65
CA GLU A 110 -2.66 8.63 15.33
C GLU A 110 -2.37 9.97 14.66
N ASN A 111 -2.43 10.02 13.33
CA ASN A 111 -2.18 11.24 12.57
C ASN A 111 -3.43 12.11 12.39
N LYS A 112 -4.55 11.70 12.98
CA LYS A 112 -5.82 12.43 12.91
C LYS A 112 -6.29 12.67 11.49
N PHE A 113 -6.04 11.71 10.60
CA PHE A 113 -6.57 11.75 9.24
C PHE A 113 -8.09 11.54 9.29
N SER A 114 -8.81 12.20 8.38
CA SER A 114 -10.27 12.13 8.35
C SER A 114 -10.79 10.80 7.79
N GLY A 115 -9.91 9.96 7.23
CA GLY A 115 -10.28 8.67 6.71
C GLY A 115 -9.18 8.09 5.85
N MET A 116 -9.50 6.96 5.22
CA MET A 116 -8.60 6.23 4.34
C MET A 116 -9.28 6.02 3.00
N MET A 117 -8.51 6.06 1.93
CA MET A 117 -8.99 5.77 0.57
C MET A 117 -8.01 4.86 -0.14
N TRP A 118 -8.52 4.02 -1.03
CA TRP A 118 -7.69 3.17 -1.88
C TRP A 118 -8.52 2.73 -3.08
N GLN A 119 -7.86 2.11 -4.05
CA GLN A 119 -8.49 1.53 -5.22
C GLN A 119 -8.28 0.02 -5.23
N VAL A 120 -9.19 -0.68 -5.87
CA VAL A 120 -9.06 -2.11 -6.12
C VAL A 120 -9.58 -2.39 -7.53
N LEU A 121 -8.86 -3.23 -8.27
CA LEU A 121 -9.32 -3.64 -9.61
C LEU A 121 -10.65 -4.39 -9.47
N ASN A 122 -11.60 -4.07 -10.34
CA ASN A 122 -12.95 -4.59 -10.23
C ASN A 122 -13.05 -6.12 -10.40
N TRP A 123 -12.01 -6.76 -10.94
CA TRP A 123 -11.94 -8.21 -11.09
C TRP A 123 -11.16 -8.92 -9.98
N ASN A 124 -10.56 -8.16 -9.06
CA ASN A 124 -9.73 -8.72 -8.00
C ASN A 124 -10.61 -9.16 -6.80
N GLU A 125 -11.27 -10.29 -6.96
CA GLU A 125 -12.19 -10.84 -5.96
C GLU A 125 -11.56 -11.08 -4.58
N PRO A 126 -10.35 -11.67 -4.49
CA PRO A 126 -9.74 -11.88 -3.17
C PRO A 126 -9.54 -10.57 -2.41
N ALA A 127 -9.08 -9.52 -3.09
CA ALA A 127 -8.88 -8.22 -2.46
C ALA A 127 -10.21 -7.60 -2.05
N ILE A 128 -11.21 -7.64 -2.93
CA ILE A 128 -12.53 -7.11 -2.65
C ILE A 128 -13.12 -7.80 -1.41
N ASN A 129 -13.02 -9.13 -1.35
CA ASN A 129 -13.53 -9.90 -0.22
C ASN A 129 -12.77 -9.58 1.07
N PHE A 130 -11.48 -9.31 0.98
CA PHE A 130 -10.69 -8.89 2.12
C PHE A 130 -11.24 -7.58 2.71
N TYR A 131 -11.48 -6.59 1.86
CA TYR A 131 -11.98 -5.29 2.32
C TYR A 131 -13.42 -5.37 2.87
N LYS A 132 -14.23 -6.25 2.31
CA LYS A 132 -15.61 -6.43 2.78
C LYS A 132 -15.71 -6.91 4.24
N LYS A 133 -14.64 -7.45 4.77
CA LYS A 133 -14.62 -7.91 6.17
C LYS A 133 -14.57 -6.75 7.18
N TYR A 134 -14.25 -5.55 6.71
CA TYR A 134 -14.16 -4.38 7.58
C TYR A 134 -15.47 -3.60 7.55
N ASN A 135 -16.02 -3.32 8.73
CA ASN A 135 -17.23 -2.52 8.85
C ASN A 135 -16.95 -1.10 8.37
N GLY A 136 -17.86 -0.55 7.59
CA GLY A 136 -17.74 0.83 7.14
C GLY A 136 -16.95 1.02 5.87
N VAL A 137 -16.40 -0.04 5.30
CA VAL A 137 -15.77 0.07 3.98
C VAL A 137 -16.86 0.25 2.94
N HIS A 138 -16.66 1.23 2.09
CA HIS A 138 -17.63 1.70 1.12
C HIS A 138 -16.98 1.66 -0.26
N PHE A 139 -17.69 1.07 -1.23
CA PHE A 139 -17.21 0.95 -2.61
C PHE A 139 -17.95 1.97 -3.46
N ASP A 140 -17.19 2.82 -4.15
CA ASP A 140 -17.75 3.90 -4.95
C ASP A 140 -17.16 3.83 -6.35
N ASN A 141 -18.02 3.73 -7.35
CA ASN A 141 -17.60 3.70 -8.76
C ASN A 141 -18.17 4.86 -9.58
N GLU A 142 -18.59 5.92 -8.92
CA GLU A 142 -19.12 7.10 -9.62
C GLU A 142 -18.03 7.92 -10.29
N TRP A 143 -16.79 7.83 -9.81
CA TRP A 143 -15.70 8.69 -10.25
C TRP A 143 -14.92 8.01 -11.38
N ILE A 144 -14.63 8.77 -12.41
CA ILE A 144 -13.83 8.31 -13.54
C ILE A 144 -12.38 8.71 -13.28
N ASN A 145 -11.46 7.74 -13.36
CA ASN A 145 -10.04 8.03 -13.23
C ASN A 145 -9.53 8.69 -14.51
N CYS A 146 -8.84 9.82 -14.34
CA CYS A 146 -8.28 10.58 -15.46
C CYS A 146 -6.80 10.74 -15.26
N SER A 147 -6.01 10.55 -16.31
CA SER A 147 -4.57 10.69 -16.24
C SER A 147 -4.03 11.31 -17.52
N LEU A 148 -2.90 11.99 -17.39
CA LEU A 148 -2.19 12.60 -18.52
C LEU A 148 -0.70 12.45 -18.24
N SER A 149 0.02 11.80 -19.16
CA SER A 149 1.48 11.73 -19.06
C SER A 149 2.10 13.04 -19.49
N THR A 150 3.08 13.52 -18.75
CA THR A 150 3.78 14.77 -19.03
C THR A 150 5.24 14.55 -19.35
N SER A 151 5.66 13.30 -19.46
CA SER A 151 7.05 12.97 -19.78
C SER A 151 7.13 11.87 -20.83
#